data_3aa4b2636a01c09421109ee14414c019
#
_entry.id   3aa4b2636a01c09421109ee14414c019
#
_cell.length_a   1.000
_cell.length_b   1.000
_cell.length_c   1.000
_cell.angle_alpha   90.00
_cell.angle_beta   90.00
_cell.angle_gamma   90.00
#
_symmetry.space_group_name_H-M   'P 1'
#
loop_
_entity.id
_entity.type
_entity.pdbx_description
1 polymer ?
#
loop_
_entity_poly.entity_id
_entity_poly.type
_entity_poly.pdbx_seq_one_letter_code
_entity_poly.pdbx_strand_id
1 'polypeptide(L)' 'MKLVIDRIEEGWAVCFVCDDERVQLDIPIEYLPAGVREGDYLNVTFELDRESAEEARKKAEKRLKELTKHQDPGQKKFKL' A
#
# COMPACT_ATOMS: atom_id res chain seq x y z
N MET A 1 -4.06 7.59 10.79
CA MET A 1 -4.83 6.34 10.75
C MET A 1 -4.12 5.30 11.59
N LYS A 2 -4.87 4.61 12.40
CA LYS A 2 -4.31 3.57 13.24
C LYS A 2 -4.77 2.20 12.74
N LEU A 3 -3.84 1.30 12.60
CA LEU A 3 -4.11 -0.08 12.21
C LEU A 3 -3.72 -1.02 13.33
N VAL A 4 -4.38 -2.16 13.37
CA VAL A 4 -3.97 -3.26 14.24
C VAL A 4 -3.61 -4.44 13.35
N ILE A 5 -2.52 -5.10 13.69
CA ILE A 5 -2.10 -6.29 12.96
C ILE A 5 -2.89 -7.48 13.49
N ASP A 6 -3.75 -8.03 12.66
CA ASP A 6 -4.54 -9.19 13.02
C ASP A 6 -3.69 -10.46 13.00
N ARG A 7 -2.96 -10.63 11.93
CA ARG A 7 -2.09 -11.77 11.77
C ARG A 7 -1.04 -11.50 10.71
N ILE A 8 -0.03 -12.34 10.70
CA ILE A 8 1.01 -12.28 9.67
C ILE A 8 1.01 -13.63 8.95
N GLU A 9 0.84 -13.59 7.64
CA GLU A 9 0.80 -14.77 6.80
C GLU A 9 1.68 -14.59 5.58
N GLU A 10 2.59 -15.52 5.36
CA GLU A 10 3.40 -15.56 4.14
C GLU A 10 4.09 -14.23 3.80
N GLY A 11 4.59 -13.54 4.81
CA GLY A 11 5.27 -12.27 4.59
C GLY A 11 4.34 -11.08 4.48
N TRP A 12 3.06 -11.24 4.74
CA TRP A 12 2.07 -10.16 4.72
C TRP A 12 1.50 -9.95 6.10
N ALA A 13 1.40 -8.70 6.48
CA ALA A 13 0.69 -8.32 7.70
C ALA A 13 -0.74 -7.99 7.32
N VAL A 14 -1.67 -8.76 7.83
CA VAL A 14 -3.09 -8.52 7.63
C VAL A 14 -3.54 -7.56 8.72
N CYS A 15 -3.90 -6.34 8.33
CA CYS A 15 -4.22 -5.29 9.26
C CYS A 15 -5.65 -4.82 9.09
N PHE A 16 -6.21 -4.32 10.17
CA PHE A 16 -7.54 -3.71 10.13
C PHE A 16 -7.45 -2.29 10.66
N VAL A 17 -8.28 -1.43 10.10
CA VAL A 17 -8.38 -0.05 10.57
C VAL A 17 -9.10 -0.07 11.91
N CYS A 18 -8.48 0.53 12.92
CA CYS A 18 -9.06 0.50 14.26
C CYS A 18 -10.43 1.19 14.34
N ASP A 19 -10.62 2.22 13.56
CA ASP A 19 -11.86 2.95 13.55
C ASP A 19 -12.97 2.29 12.72
N ASP A 20 -12.56 1.40 11.83
CA ASP A 20 -13.52 0.69 10.97
C ASP A 20 -12.95 -0.69 10.64
N GLU A 21 -13.33 -1.67 11.41
CA GLU A 21 -12.81 -3.03 11.26
C GLU A 21 -13.21 -3.71 9.96
N ARG A 22 -14.10 -3.08 9.19
CA ARG A 22 -14.45 -3.62 7.88
C ARG A 22 -13.38 -3.34 6.83
N VAL A 23 -12.48 -2.43 7.12
CA VAL A 23 -11.41 -2.06 6.20
C VAL A 23 -10.17 -2.86 6.54
N GLN A 24 -9.72 -3.63 5.58
CA GLN A 24 -8.54 -4.47 5.72
C GLN A 24 -7.45 -3.98 4.79
N LEU A 25 -6.24 -3.89 5.31
CA LEU A 25 -5.06 -3.56 4.52
C LEU A 25 -4.03 -4.66 4.70
N ASP A 26 -3.56 -5.20 3.59
CA ASP A 26 -2.49 -6.18 3.62
C ASP A 26 -1.19 -5.47 3.25
N ILE A 27 -0.22 -5.51 4.13
CA ILE A 27 1.04 -4.81 3.96
C ILE A 27 2.18 -5.82 4.02
N PRO A 28 3.08 -5.81 3.02
CA PRO A 28 4.26 -6.66 3.12
C PRO A 28 5.07 -6.29 4.35
N ILE A 29 5.49 -7.29 5.11
CA ILE A 29 6.21 -7.03 6.36
C ILE A 29 7.52 -6.29 6.14
N GLU A 30 8.09 -6.39 4.96
CA GLU A 30 9.33 -5.68 4.65
C GLU A 30 9.18 -4.16 4.69
N TYR A 31 7.96 -3.64 4.58
CA TYR A 31 7.69 -2.22 4.66
C TYR A 31 7.36 -1.77 6.08
N LEU A 32 7.32 -2.68 7.02
CA LEU A 32 6.98 -2.38 8.39
C LEU A 32 8.23 -2.33 9.26
N PRO A 33 8.15 -1.69 10.41
CA PRO A 33 9.27 -1.70 11.34
C PRO A 33 9.64 -3.11 11.74
N ALA A 34 10.92 -3.33 12.00
CA ALA A 34 11.38 -4.64 12.43
C ALA A 34 10.73 -5.02 13.77
N GLY A 35 10.42 -6.30 13.91
CA GLY A 35 9.89 -6.80 15.15
C GLY A 35 8.39 -6.70 15.32
N VAL A 36 7.67 -6.33 14.26
CA VAL A 36 6.20 -6.29 14.34
C VAL A 36 5.64 -7.69 14.57
N ARG A 37 4.56 -7.76 15.32
CA ARG A 37 3.91 -9.01 15.65
C ARG A 37 2.40 -8.85 15.62
N GLU A 38 1.72 -9.97 15.64
CA GLU A 38 0.28 -9.98 15.75
C GLU A 38 -0.17 -9.23 17.00
N GLY A 39 -1.19 -8.43 16.84
CA GLY A 39 -1.70 -7.61 17.93
C GLY A 39 -1.05 -6.25 18.08
N ASP A 40 0.03 -5.99 17.35
CA ASP A 40 0.67 -4.69 17.40
C ASP A 40 -0.19 -3.65 16.67
N TYR A 41 -0.05 -2.40 17.11
CA TYR A 41 -0.73 -1.27 16.50
C TYR A 41 0.25 -0.47 15.68
N LEU A 42 -0.23 0.06 14.57
CA LEU A 42 0.60 0.86 13.67
C LEU A 42 -0.07 2.21 13.45
N ASN A 43 0.74 3.25 13.43
CA ASN A 43 0.28 4.57 13.00
C ASN A 43 0.70 4.75 11.55
N VAL A 44 -0.26 5.02 10.69
CA VAL A 44 -0.04 5.13 9.25
C VAL A 44 -0.48 6.49 8.76
N THR A 45 0.36 7.10 7.96
CA THR A 45 0.08 8.40 7.36
C THR A 45 0.36 8.33 5.88
N PHE A 46 -0.42 9.04 5.11
CA PHE A 46 -0.19 9.18 3.68
C PHE A 46 0.08 10.63 3.38
N GLU A 47 1.09 10.86 2.59
CA GLU A 47 1.41 12.20 2.14
C GLU A 47 1.37 12.24 0.62
N LEU A 48 0.82 13.32 0.11
CA LEU A 48 0.75 13.50 -1.32
C LEU A 48 2.07 14.07 -1.80
N ASP A 49 2.71 13.39 -2.71
CA ASP A 49 3.97 13.83 -3.28
C ASP A 49 3.73 14.29 -4.72
N ARG A 50 3.46 15.58 -4.87
CA ARG A 50 3.13 16.14 -6.18
C ARG A 50 4.35 16.26 -7.08
N GLU A 51 5.51 16.48 -6.51
CA GLU A 51 6.73 16.60 -7.31
C GLU A 51 7.06 15.28 -7.99
N SER A 52 6.99 14.18 -7.26
CA SER A 52 7.22 12.87 -7.84
C SER A 52 6.17 12.53 -8.87
N ALA A 53 4.93 12.93 -8.65
CA ALA A 53 3.86 12.70 -9.60
C ALA A 53 4.12 13.43 -10.91
N GLU A 54 4.61 14.65 -10.84
CA GLU A 54 4.93 15.41 -12.04
C GLU A 54 6.10 14.81 -12.79
N GLU A 55 7.14 14.42 -12.08
CA GLU A 55 8.29 13.77 -12.70
C GLU A 55 7.91 12.45 -13.34
N ALA A 56 7.10 11.66 -12.67
CA ALA A 56 6.63 10.40 -13.21
C ALA A 56 5.77 10.62 -14.45
N ARG A 57 4.97 11.67 -14.45
CA ARG A 57 4.14 11.99 -15.61
C ARG A 57 5.00 12.34 -16.81
N LYS A 58 6.05 13.13 -16.62
CA LYS A 58 6.96 13.48 -17.68
C LYS A 58 7.66 12.26 -18.25
N LYS A 59 8.06 11.35 -17.39
CA LYS A 59 8.69 10.11 -17.81
C LYS A 59 7.69 9.19 -18.50
N ALA A 60 6.47 9.17 -18.00
CA ALA A 60 5.43 8.30 -18.53
C ALA A 60 5.02 8.71 -19.93
N GLU A 61 5.06 9.98 -20.27
CA GLU A 61 4.73 10.42 -21.61
C GLU A 61 5.59 9.78 -22.68
N LYS A 62 6.84 9.52 -22.37
CA LYS A 62 7.74 8.85 -23.30
C LYS A 62 7.46 7.36 -23.44
N ARG A 63 6.89 6.76 -22.40
CA ARG A 63 6.64 5.32 -22.37
C ARG A 63 5.19 4.95 -22.60
N LEU A 64 4.35 5.93 -22.66
CA LEU A 64 2.91 5.68 -22.68
C LEU A 64 2.49 4.77 -23.81
N LYS A 65 3.08 4.96 -24.96
CA LYS A 65 2.74 4.15 -26.13
C LYS A 65 3.09 2.69 -25.94
N GLU A 66 4.12 2.41 -25.16
CA GLU A 66 4.57 1.05 -24.95
C GLU A 66 3.78 0.38 -23.83
N LEU A 67 3.34 1.18 -22.86
CA LEU A 67 2.77 0.64 -21.65
C LEU A 67 1.25 0.62 -21.62
N THR A 68 0.60 1.23 -22.56
CA THR A 68 -0.86 1.29 -22.55
C THR A 68 -1.50 -0.08 -22.57
N LYS A 69 -0.85 -1.04 -23.18
CA LYS A 69 -1.38 -2.40 -23.24
C LYS A 69 -1.31 -3.13 -21.91
N HIS A 70 -0.54 -2.61 -21.02
CA HIS A 70 -0.31 -3.27 -19.72
C HIS A 70 -1.16 -2.72 -18.62
N GLN A 71 -2.04 -1.83 -18.94
CA GLN A 71 -2.94 -1.31 -17.95
C GLN A 71 -3.95 -2.37 -17.60
N ASP A 72 -4.06 -2.61 -16.34
CA ASP A 72 -5.02 -3.56 -15.83
C ASP A 72 -5.98 -2.84 -14.90
N PRO A 73 -7.10 -2.40 -15.43
CA PRO A 73 -8.06 -1.64 -14.63
C PRO A 73 -8.71 -2.48 -13.54
N GLY A 74 -8.57 -3.79 -13.63
CA GLY A 74 -9.08 -4.65 -12.59
C GLY A 74 -8.23 -4.70 -11.33
N GLN A 75 -7.07 -4.14 -11.39
CA GLN A 75 -6.15 -4.12 -10.26
C GLN A 75 -6.57 -3.04 -9.27
N LYS A 76 -7.55 -3.35 -8.49
CA LYS A 76 -8.07 -2.40 -7.49
C LYS A 76 -7.77 -2.83 -6.07
N LYS A 77 -6.95 -3.80 -5.91
CA LYS A 77 -6.61 -4.29 -4.58
C LYS A 77 -5.63 -3.33 -3.92
N PHE A 78 -5.90 -3.02 -2.68
CA PHE A 78 -5.06 -2.11 -1.91
C PHE A 78 -4.03 -2.90 -1.13
N LYS A 79 -3.09 -3.45 -1.86
CA LYS A 79 -1.93 -4.08 -1.27
C LYS A 79 -0.76 -3.14 -1.43
N LEU A 80 -0.19 -2.77 -0.33
CA LEU A 80 0.92 -1.83 -0.31
C LEU A 80 2.27 -2.50 -0.37
#